data_14f7dda48006d0b00eedb9702f0b976d
#
_entry.id   14f7dda48006d0b00eedb9702f0b976d
#
_cell.length_a   1.000
_cell.length_b   1.000
_cell.length_c   1.000
_cell.angle_alpha   90.00
_cell.angle_beta   90.00
_cell.angle_gamma   90.00
#
_symmetry.space_group_name_H-M   'P 1'
#
loop_
_entity.id
_entity.type
_entity.pdbx_description
1 polymer ?
#
loop_
_entity_poly.entity_id
_entity_poly.type
_entity_poly.pdbx_seq_one_letter_code
_entity_poly.pdbx_strand_id
1 'polypeptide(L)'
;MDPSCLEHCLTDAEMTFFNEQGYLIIADAVDGSSVAKLVDIIDRIDERERTPELGDKLLSVTNVLHEDPAILDMVDLPTVFPKVWGTLGWNIYSYHSHLDITPPANPDTTTWQVAWHQDSMRVNDEIEVHPRPQLSLKVGFYLSDVSEPGRGNTLIVPGSHLNDELNCPEDGLSNPAGAEPLCVKPGSAVLIDRRIWHSRSRNDSDITRKVVWLGYSYRWLKPKDDMTVSHLLDAADPIRAQLLGAGSANGVYDPVDADVPLRGWLTDNHPVDAAWTKHARPQSRPPSMVRGNNAGRQ
;
A
#
# COMPACT_ATOMS: atom_id res chain seq x y z
N MET A 1 -8.66 13.81 11.42
CA MET A 1 -8.14 12.52 11.93
C MET A 1 -8.15 12.53 13.45
N ASP A 2 -8.61 11.46 14.10
CA ASP A 2 -8.74 11.35 15.56
C ASP A 2 -7.38 11.00 16.20
N PRO A 3 -6.93 11.71 17.27
CA PRO A 3 -5.66 11.40 17.95
C PRO A 3 -5.56 10.00 18.56
N SER A 4 -6.65 9.30 18.79
CA SER A 4 -6.62 7.90 19.28
C SER A 4 -5.87 6.97 18.32
N CYS A 5 -5.76 7.31 17.04
CA CYS A 5 -4.96 6.55 16.10
C CYS A 5 -3.46 6.46 16.47
N LEU A 6 -2.96 7.37 17.31
CA LEU A 6 -1.57 7.34 17.79
C LEU A 6 -1.25 6.11 18.64
N GLU A 7 -2.25 5.45 19.22
CA GLU A 7 -2.09 4.15 19.90
C GLU A 7 -1.61 3.04 18.94
N HIS A 8 -1.78 3.25 17.63
CA HIS A 8 -1.40 2.31 16.57
C HIS A 8 -0.13 2.71 15.82
N CYS A 9 0.65 3.65 16.34
CA CYS A 9 1.94 4.01 15.75
C CYS A 9 2.89 2.81 15.68
N LEU A 10 3.84 2.87 14.76
CA LEU A 10 4.93 1.89 14.71
C LEU A 10 5.73 1.93 16.01
N THR A 11 5.90 0.77 16.63
CA THR A 11 6.86 0.57 17.69
C THR A 11 8.27 0.39 17.13
N ASP A 12 9.30 0.59 17.96
CA ASP A 12 10.70 0.35 17.54
C ASP A 12 10.93 -1.10 17.10
N ALA A 13 10.27 -2.06 17.74
CA ALA A 13 10.34 -3.47 17.38
C ALA A 13 9.72 -3.74 16.00
N GLU A 14 8.54 -3.18 15.72
CA GLU A 14 7.90 -3.30 14.40
C GLU A 14 8.71 -2.61 13.30
N MET A 15 9.29 -1.44 13.60
CA MET A 15 10.16 -0.73 12.65
C MET A 15 11.41 -1.56 12.34
N THR A 16 12.03 -2.16 13.37
CA THR A 16 13.19 -3.04 13.18
C THR A 16 12.82 -4.23 12.32
N PHE A 17 11.72 -4.91 12.64
CA PHE A 17 11.23 -6.06 11.87
C PHE A 17 10.94 -5.68 10.43
N PHE A 18 10.22 -4.56 10.19
CA PHE A 18 9.92 -4.09 8.84
C PHE A 18 11.18 -3.77 8.04
N ASN A 19 12.17 -3.13 8.66
CA ASN A 19 13.45 -2.81 8.00
C ASN A 19 14.28 -4.05 7.66
N GLU A 20 14.16 -5.13 8.44
CA GLU A 20 14.88 -6.39 8.21
C GLU A 20 14.12 -7.32 7.26
N GLN A 21 12.81 -7.40 7.38
CA GLN A 21 11.99 -8.38 6.67
C GLN A 21 11.27 -7.82 5.44
N GLY A 22 11.03 -6.51 5.38
CA GLY A 22 10.34 -5.84 4.27
C GLY A 22 8.82 -5.94 4.30
N TYR A 23 8.24 -6.46 5.37
CA TYR A 23 6.79 -6.52 5.58
C TYR A 23 6.44 -6.43 7.06
N LEU A 24 5.16 -6.14 7.36
CA LEU A 24 4.61 -6.14 8.71
C LEU A 24 3.15 -6.58 8.68
N ILE A 25 2.78 -7.54 9.52
CA ILE A 25 1.39 -8.00 9.68
C ILE A 25 0.75 -7.24 10.83
N ILE A 26 -0.43 -6.69 10.59
CA ILE A 26 -1.31 -6.03 11.58
C ILE A 26 -2.54 -6.92 11.70
N ALA A 27 -2.60 -7.69 12.76
CA ALA A 27 -3.78 -8.50 13.06
C ALA A 27 -4.96 -7.60 13.47
N ASP A 28 -6.18 -8.06 13.17
CA ASP A 28 -7.43 -7.39 13.56
C ASP A 28 -7.48 -5.89 13.21
N ALA A 29 -6.86 -5.53 12.06
CA ALA A 29 -6.82 -4.16 11.56
C ALA A 29 -8.21 -3.64 11.16
N VAL A 30 -9.07 -4.53 10.66
CA VAL A 30 -10.46 -4.27 10.28
C VAL A 30 -11.35 -5.17 11.12
N ASP A 31 -12.35 -4.61 11.78
CA ASP A 31 -13.29 -5.39 12.59
C ASP A 31 -14.20 -6.29 11.72
N GLY A 32 -14.75 -7.35 12.36
CA GLY A 32 -15.52 -8.35 11.63
C GLY A 32 -16.77 -7.82 10.91
N SER A 33 -17.41 -6.78 11.44
CA SER A 33 -18.60 -6.17 10.81
C SER A 33 -18.21 -5.38 9.56
N SER A 34 -17.09 -4.66 9.61
CA SER A 34 -16.50 -3.96 8.48
C SER A 34 -16.00 -4.93 7.42
N VAL A 35 -15.37 -6.04 7.82
CA VAL A 35 -14.99 -7.12 6.89
C VAL A 35 -16.20 -7.66 6.14
N ALA A 36 -17.29 -7.98 6.83
CA ALA A 36 -18.51 -8.50 6.19
C ALA A 36 -19.08 -7.50 5.17
N LYS A 37 -19.18 -6.22 5.54
CA LYS A 37 -19.63 -5.16 4.63
C LYS A 37 -18.71 -5.03 3.39
N LEU A 38 -17.41 -5.06 3.58
CA LEU A 38 -16.44 -4.98 2.47
C LEU A 38 -16.54 -6.21 1.56
N VAL A 39 -16.73 -7.40 2.10
CA VAL A 39 -16.95 -8.62 1.32
C VAL A 39 -18.17 -8.48 0.43
N ASP A 40 -19.32 -8.01 0.96
CA ASP A 40 -20.53 -7.79 0.17
C ASP A 40 -20.33 -6.77 -0.96
N ILE A 41 -19.55 -5.72 -0.72
CA ILE A 41 -19.21 -4.72 -1.75
C ILE A 41 -18.36 -5.37 -2.85
N ILE A 42 -17.34 -6.13 -2.46
CA ILE A 42 -16.41 -6.79 -3.37
C ILE A 42 -17.12 -7.86 -4.21
N ASP A 43 -18.09 -8.59 -3.64
CA ASP A 43 -18.87 -9.57 -4.37
C ASP A 43 -19.70 -8.91 -5.47
N ARG A 44 -20.29 -7.74 -5.21
CA ARG A 44 -20.99 -6.95 -6.26
C ARG A 44 -20.05 -6.45 -7.36
N ILE A 45 -18.81 -6.09 -7.00
CA ILE A 45 -17.78 -5.72 -7.98
C ILE A 45 -17.40 -6.94 -8.83
N ASP A 46 -17.20 -8.10 -8.20
CA ASP A 46 -16.88 -9.35 -8.90
C ASP A 46 -17.99 -9.74 -9.88
N GLU A 47 -19.25 -9.71 -9.45
CA GLU A 47 -20.42 -9.97 -10.29
C GLU A 47 -20.50 -9.02 -11.50
N ARG A 48 -20.12 -7.76 -11.33
CA ARG A 48 -20.13 -6.75 -12.39
C ARG A 48 -18.99 -6.91 -13.39
N GLU A 49 -17.79 -7.21 -12.88
CA GLU A 49 -16.54 -7.13 -13.67
C GLU A 49 -16.07 -8.50 -14.19
N ARG A 50 -16.47 -9.61 -13.57
CA ARG A 50 -16.04 -10.93 -13.99
C ARG A 50 -16.77 -11.38 -15.24
N THR A 51 -16.01 -11.56 -16.32
CA THR A 51 -16.57 -12.12 -17.56
C THR A 51 -16.49 -13.66 -17.58
N PRO A 52 -17.31 -14.34 -18.40
CA PRO A 52 -17.23 -15.79 -18.53
C PRO A 52 -15.85 -16.29 -18.98
N GLU A 53 -15.12 -15.50 -19.80
CA GLU A 53 -13.79 -15.85 -20.30
C GLU A 53 -12.72 -15.75 -19.21
N LEU A 54 -12.94 -14.93 -18.18
CA LEU A 54 -12.06 -14.84 -17.04
C LEU A 54 -12.14 -16.09 -16.17
N GLY A 55 -13.33 -16.65 -16.01
CA GLY A 55 -13.58 -17.89 -15.27
C GLY A 55 -13.03 -17.83 -13.84
N ASP A 56 -12.19 -18.82 -13.47
CA ASP A 56 -11.54 -18.96 -12.18
C ASP A 56 -10.19 -18.19 -12.05
N LYS A 57 -9.85 -17.40 -13.06
CA LYS A 57 -8.61 -16.59 -13.02
C LYS A 57 -8.78 -15.40 -12.05
N LEU A 58 -7.63 -14.85 -11.67
CA LEU A 58 -7.59 -13.59 -10.91
C LEU A 58 -8.37 -12.49 -11.64
N LEU A 59 -9.36 -11.90 -10.96
CA LEU A 59 -9.88 -10.60 -11.31
C LEU A 59 -9.11 -9.54 -10.52
N SER A 60 -8.50 -8.59 -11.22
CA SER A 60 -7.84 -7.42 -10.62
C SER A 60 -8.50 -6.16 -11.15
N VAL A 61 -9.09 -5.37 -10.26
CA VAL A 61 -9.77 -4.10 -10.57
C VAL A 61 -8.97 -2.97 -9.95
N THR A 62 -8.49 -2.04 -10.75
CA THR A 62 -7.73 -0.87 -10.29
C THR A 62 -8.64 0.31 -9.96
N ASN A 63 -8.09 1.30 -9.22
CA ASN A 63 -8.77 2.57 -8.99
C ASN A 63 -10.07 2.44 -8.17
N VAL A 64 -10.02 1.61 -7.11
CA VAL A 64 -11.22 1.18 -6.35
C VAL A 64 -11.66 2.14 -5.24
N LEU A 65 -10.91 3.21 -4.95
CA LEU A 65 -11.28 4.16 -3.88
C LEU A 65 -12.61 4.88 -4.10
N HIS A 66 -13.07 4.95 -5.34
CA HIS A 66 -14.34 5.60 -5.69
C HIS A 66 -15.54 4.64 -5.69
N GLU A 67 -15.31 3.35 -5.55
CA GLU A 67 -16.35 2.33 -5.68
C GLU A 67 -17.36 2.36 -4.53
N ASP A 68 -16.88 2.57 -3.31
CA ASP A 68 -17.73 2.62 -2.12
C ASP A 68 -17.05 3.39 -0.99
N PRO A 69 -17.81 4.17 -0.17
CA PRO A 69 -17.26 4.86 0.99
C PRO A 69 -16.51 3.96 1.98
N ALA A 70 -16.91 2.68 2.13
CA ALA A 70 -16.22 1.76 3.03
C ALA A 70 -14.82 1.36 2.50
N ILE A 71 -14.61 1.33 1.18
CA ILE A 71 -13.27 1.14 0.58
C ILE A 71 -12.46 2.44 0.75
N LEU A 72 -13.08 3.60 0.55
CA LEU A 72 -12.44 4.88 0.78
C LEU A 72 -11.95 5.05 2.22
N ASP A 73 -12.75 4.63 3.20
CA ASP A 73 -12.42 4.72 4.63
C ASP A 73 -11.15 3.92 5.01
N MET A 74 -10.71 2.99 4.17
CA MET A 74 -9.49 2.23 4.41
C MET A 74 -8.21 3.07 4.15
N VAL A 75 -8.31 4.22 3.44
CA VAL A 75 -7.14 5.02 3.06
C VAL A 75 -6.43 5.67 4.25
N ASP A 76 -7.17 5.98 5.31
CA ASP A 76 -6.67 6.57 6.54
C ASP A 76 -7.15 5.80 7.79
N LEU A 77 -7.35 4.48 7.63
CA LEU A 77 -7.83 3.61 8.70
C LEU A 77 -6.96 3.75 9.96
N PRO A 78 -7.54 4.12 11.12
CA PRO A 78 -6.78 4.47 12.34
C PRO A 78 -5.83 3.37 12.84
N THR A 79 -6.17 2.11 12.63
CA THR A 79 -5.35 0.96 13.05
C THR A 79 -4.12 0.72 12.17
N VAL A 80 -4.10 1.29 10.95
CA VAL A 80 -3.08 1.00 9.90
C VAL A 80 -2.32 2.24 9.47
N PHE A 81 -3.01 3.35 9.22
CA PHE A 81 -2.40 4.55 8.65
C PHE A 81 -1.24 5.13 9.48
N PRO A 82 -1.23 5.07 10.84
CA PRO A 82 -0.08 5.45 11.65
C PRO A 82 1.21 4.69 11.28
N LYS A 83 1.11 3.45 10.89
CA LYS A 83 2.27 2.66 10.45
C LYS A 83 2.76 3.08 9.06
N VAL A 84 1.87 3.59 8.21
CA VAL A 84 2.21 4.12 6.89
C VAL A 84 3.06 5.39 7.02
N TRP A 85 2.60 6.40 7.76
CA TRP A 85 3.41 7.60 7.95
C TRP A 85 4.66 7.35 8.79
N GLY A 86 4.59 6.41 9.74
CA GLY A 86 5.75 5.98 10.51
C GLY A 86 6.88 5.44 9.62
N THR A 87 6.52 4.83 8.48
CA THR A 87 7.46 4.28 7.50
C THR A 87 7.91 5.30 6.46
N LEU A 88 6.98 6.05 5.86
CA LEU A 88 7.24 6.94 4.72
C LEU A 88 7.33 8.43 5.10
N GLY A 89 6.86 8.81 6.29
CA GLY A 89 6.75 10.21 6.71
C GLY A 89 5.44 10.86 6.24
N TRP A 90 5.38 12.18 6.31
CA TRP A 90 4.17 12.98 6.11
C TRP A 90 3.91 13.39 4.65
N ASN A 91 4.93 13.39 3.79
CA ASN A 91 4.81 13.87 2.40
C ASN A 91 4.32 12.76 1.46
N ILE A 92 3.18 12.19 1.79
CA ILE A 92 2.64 10.98 1.14
C ILE A 92 1.22 11.20 0.62
N TYR A 93 0.84 10.33 -0.30
CA TYR A 93 -0.54 10.19 -0.79
C TYR A 93 -0.79 8.74 -1.21
N SER A 94 -2.07 8.37 -1.40
CA SER A 94 -2.44 7.09 -2.00
C SER A 94 -2.31 7.21 -3.51
N TYR A 95 -1.29 6.57 -4.10
CA TYR A 95 -0.98 6.70 -5.52
C TYR A 95 -1.51 5.55 -6.38
N HIS A 96 -2.10 4.57 -5.72
CA HIS A 96 -2.60 3.35 -6.35
C HIS A 96 -3.59 2.65 -5.44
N SER A 97 -4.65 2.12 -6.04
CA SER A 97 -5.59 1.22 -5.37
C SER A 97 -6.03 0.11 -6.30
N HIS A 98 -6.14 -1.11 -5.80
CA HIS A 98 -6.72 -2.22 -6.55
C HIS A 98 -7.31 -3.29 -5.64
N LEU A 99 -8.18 -4.06 -6.22
CA LEU A 99 -8.84 -5.20 -5.62
C LEU A 99 -8.42 -6.46 -6.36
N ASP A 100 -8.03 -7.49 -5.63
CA ASP A 100 -7.71 -8.81 -6.18
C ASP A 100 -8.69 -9.85 -5.66
N ILE A 101 -9.41 -10.50 -6.58
CA ILE A 101 -10.33 -11.60 -6.30
C ILE A 101 -9.81 -12.85 -7.01
N THR A 102 -9.49 -13.89 -6.22
CA THR A 102 -8.96 -15.14 -6.73
C THR A 102 -9.85 -16.31 -6.29
N PRO A 103 -10.73 -16.79 -7.15
CA PRO A 103 -11.53 -17.98 -6.88
C PRO A 103 -10.68 -19.23 -6.66
N PRO A 104 -11.26 -20.33 -6.12
CA PRO A 104 -10.66 -21.65 -6.17
C PRO A 104 -10.22 -22.01 -7.60
N ALA A 105 -9.03 -22.54 -7.74
CA ALA A 105 -8.51 -22.95 -9.04
C ALA A 105 -9.17 -24.24 -9.49
N ASN A 106 -9.68 -24.27 -10.72
CA ASN A 106 -10.14 -25.52 -11.32
C ASN A 106 -8.92 -26.37 -11.75
N PRO A 107 -8.73 -27.55 -11.18
CA PRO A 107 -7.56 -28.38 -11.47
C PRO A 107 -7.46 -28.81 -12.95
N ASP A 108 -8.60 -28.86 -13.65
CA ASP A 108 -8.65 -29.33 -15.04
C ASP A 108 -8.36 -28.23 -16.07
N THR A 109 -8.54 -26.96 -15.70
CA THR A 109 -8.47 -25.84 -16.63
C THR A 109 -7.45 -24.78 -16.26
N THR A 110 -7.09 -24.65 -14.98
CA THR A 110 -6.19 -23.60 -14.51
C THR A 110 -4.74 -23.99 -14.74
N THR A 111 -4.10 -23.32 -15.71
CA THR A 111 -2.64 -23.34 -15.82
C THR A 111 -2.06 -22.35 -14.80
N TRP A 112 -1.07 -22.80 -14.04
CA TRP A 112 -0.43 -21.99 -13.03
C TRP A 112 1.03 -21.73 -13.37
N GLN A 113 1.45 -20.48 -13.16
CA GLN A 113 2.86 -20.07 -13.17
C GLN A 113 3.09 -19.08 -12.04
N VAL A 114 4.23 -19.17 -11.39
CA VAL A 114 4.65 -18.16 -10.43
C VAL A 114 5.10 -16.89 -11.15
N ALA A 115 4.77 -15.74 -10.59
CA ALA A 115 5.09 -14.43 -11.16
C ALA A 115 5.83 -13.56 -10.13
N TRP A 116 7.05 -13.97 -9.80
CA TRP A 116 7.89 -13.26 -8.85
C TRP A 116 8.33 -11.90 -9.40
N HIS A 117 8.07 -10.86 -8.62
CA HIS A 117 8.41 -9.49 -9.02
C HIS A 117 8.57 -8.58 -7.80
N GLN A 118 9.20 -7.45 -8.02
CA GLN A 118 9.12 -6.27 -7.17
C GLN A 118 8.12 -5.30 -7.79
N ASP A 119 7.42 -4.51 -6.97
CA ASP A 119 6.50 -3.50 -7.50
C ASP A 119 7.22 -2.40 -8.28
N SER A 120 6.48 -1.75 -9.18
CA SER A 120 6.98 -0.61 -9.96
C SER A 120 8.15 -0.95 -10.91
N MET A 121 8.01 -2.06 -11.67
CA MET A 121 9.05 -2.59 -12.56
C MET A 121 9.74 -1.51 -13.41
N ARG A 122 8.98 -0.65 -14.09
CA ARG A 122 9.56 0.41 -14.93
C ARG A 122 10.42 1.40 -14.15
N VAL A 123 9.96 1.79 -12.94
CA VAL A 123 10.74 2.65 -12.04
C VAL A 123 12.03 1.94 -11.61
N ASN A 124 11.96 0.62 -11.38
CA ASN A 124 13.12 -0.18 -11.02
C ASN A 124 14.16 -0.24 -12.14
N ASP A 125 13.72 -0.28 -13.40
CA ASP A 125 14.61 -0.30 -14.57
C ASP A 125 15.34 1.03 -14.78
N GLU A 126 14.76 2.14 -14.32
CA GLU A 126 15.29 3.50 -14.53
C GLU A 126 16.09 4.04 -13.32
N ILE A 127 16.10 3.35 -12.18
CA ILE A 127 16.87 3.74 -10.99
C ILE A 127 18.18 2.96 -10.95
N GLU A 128 19.30 3.67 -11.06
CA GLU A 128 20.65 3.11 -11.10
C GLU A 128 21.30 2.91 -9.70
N VAL A 129 20.55 3.11 -8.61
CA VAL A 129 21.07 2.97 -7.23
C VAL A 129 20.71 1.61 -6.65
N HIS A 130 21.67 0.96 -6.02
CA HIS A 130 21.54 -0.35 -5.37
C HIS A 130 21.91 -0.29 -3.87
N PRO A 131 21.09 -0.87 -2.98
CA PRO A 131 19.74 -1.35 -3.25
C PRO A 131 18.81 -0.20 -3.63
N ARG A 132 17.78 -0.50 -4.42
CA ARG A 132 16.79 0.49 -4.87
C ARG A 132 16.18 1.24 -3.69
N PRO A 133 15.86 2.54 -3.80
CA PRO A 133 15.29 3.32 -2.71
C PRO A 133 13.84 2.91 -2.44
N GLN A 134 13.43 3.02 -1.17
CA GLN A 134 12.04 2.88 -0.78
C GLN A 134 11.25 4.14 -1.22
N LEU A 135 10.46 4.04 -2.27
CA LEU A 135 9.66 5.14 -2.82
C LEU A 135 8.18 5.05 -2.46
N SER A 136 7.73 3.85 -2.14
CA SER A 136 6.35 3.54 -1.81
C SER A 136 6.26 2.26 -0.97
N LEU A 137 5.10 2.06 -0.39
CA LEU A 137 4.71 0.79 0.20
C LEU A 137 3.28 0.44 -0.22
N LYS A 138 2.90 -0.82 -0.06
CA LYS A 138 1.54 -1.30 -0.19
C LYS A 138 0.99 -1.76 1.15
N VAL A 139 -0.30 -1.59 1.32
CA VAL A 139 -1.09 -2.21 2.38
C VAL A 139 -2.10 -3.13 1.73
N GLY A 140 -2.04 -4.42 2.04
CA GLY A 140 -3.04 -5.40 1.65
C GLY A 140 -3.99 -5.68 2.80
N PHE A 141 -5.27 -5.44 2.60
CA PHE A 141 -6.33 -5.75 3.57
C PHE A 141 -6.98 -7.08 3.16
N TYR A 142 -6.77 -8.10 3.95
CA TYR A 142 -7.23 -9.45 3.67
C TYR A 142 -8.64 -9.65 4.24
N LEU A 143 -9.61 -9.87 3.37
CA LEU A 143 -11.02 -9.98 3.73
C LEU A 143 -11.53 -11.42 3.70
N SER A 144 -10.72 -12.36 3.26
CA SER A 144 -10.96 -13.80 3.28
C SER A 144 -9.89 -14.52 4.10
N ASP A 145 -10.21 -15.72 4.54
CA ASP A 145 -9.28 -16.53 5.33
C ASP A 145 -8.16 -17.12 4.46
N VAL A 146 -6.96 -16.60 4.63
CA VAL A 146 -5.72 -17.15 4.06
C VAL A 146 -4.74 -17.57 5.16
N SER A 147 -5.25 -18.00 6.33
CA SER A 147 -4.43 -18.39 7.48
C SER A 147 -3.65 -19.69 7.30
N GLU A 148 -3.91 -20.43 6.22
CA GLU A 148 -3.20 -21.64 5.84
C GLU A 148 -2.65 -21.52 4.41
N PRO A 149 -1.54 -22.19 4.09
CA PRO A 149 -1.02 -22.27 2.72
C PRO A 149 -2.04 -22.88 1.75
N GLY A 150 -1.93 -22.53 0.45
CA GLY A 150 -2.80 -23.06 -0.60
C GLY A 150 -4.11 -22.30 -0.79
N ARG A 151 -4.30 -21.19 -0.10
CA ARG A 151 -5.50 -20.33 -0.21
C ARG A 151 -5.27 -19.10 -1.09
N GLY A 152 -4.44 -19.24 -2.14
CA GLY A 152 -4.05 -18.10 -2.98
C GLY A 152 -3.19 -17.07 -2.25
N ASN A 153 -2.45 -17.50 -1.23
CA ASN A 153 -1.65 -16.63 -0.37
C ASN A 153 -0.70 -15.74 -1.19
N THR A 154 -0.48 -14.54 -0.71
CA THR A 154 0.67 -13.77 -1.16
C THR A 154 1.94 -14.48 -0.70
N LEU A 155 2.83 -14.77 -1.64
CA LEU A 155 4.15 -15.35 -1.38
C LEU A 155 5.16 -14.21 -1.30
N ILE A 156 6.06 -14.28 -0.34
CA ILE A 156 7.15 -13.31 -0.15
C ILE A 156 8.48 -14.04 0.05
N VAL A 157 9.58 -13.35 -0.22
CA VAL A 157 10.91 -13.74 0.27
C VAL A 157 11.32 -12.70 1.31
N PRO A 158 11.22 -12.99 2.63
CA PRO A 158 11.57 -12.04 3.67
C PRO A 158 13.00 -11.50 3.51
N GLY A 159 13.19 -10.21 3.77
CA GLY A 159 14.49 -9.53 3.63
C GLY A 159 14.91 -9.22 2.18
N SER A 160 14.19 -9.73 1.18
CA SER A 160 14.56 -9.58 -0.23
C SER A 160 14.40 -8.16 -0.79
N HIS A 161 13.76 -7.25 -0.07
CA HIS A 161 13.68 -5.84 -0.43
C HIS A 161 15.04 -5.12 -0.43
N LEU A 162 16.06 -5.74 0.14
CA LEU A 162 17.44 -5.27 0.12
C LEU A 162 18.26 -5.83 -1.06
N ASN A 163 17.63 -6.69 -1.89
CA ASN A 163 18.25 -7.33 -3.04
C ASN A 163 17.46 -7.03 -4.31
N ASP A 164 18.13 -6.49 -5.32
CA ASP A 164 17.49 -6.12 -6.59
C ASP A 164 17.31 -7.32 -7.54
N GLU A 165 17.93 -8.45 -7.24
CA GLU A 165 17.85 -9.69 -8.01
C GLU A 165 17.31 -10.84 -7.16
N LEU A 166 16.61 -11.77 -7.81
CA LEU A 166 16.08 -12.98 -7.22
C LEU A 166 16.40 -14.18 -8.12
N ASN A 167 17.05 -15.18 -7.55
CA ASN A 167 17.27 -16.45 -8.25
C ASN A 167 15.99 -17.29 -8.24
N CYS A 168 15.21 -17.18 -9.29
CA CYS A 168 14.03 -18.01 -9.50
C CYS A 168 14.39 -19.31 -10.24
N PRO A 169 13.75 -20.45 -9.90
CA PRO A 169 13.83 -21.66 -10.72
C PRO A 169 13.33 -21.39 -12.15
N GLU A 170 13.99 -22.00 -13.15
CA GLU A 170 13.68 -21.81 -14.57
C GLU A 170 12.38 -22.49 -15.01
N ASP A 171 11.82 -23.38 -14.21
CA ASP A 171 10.60 -24.14 -14.53
C ASP A 171 9.33 -23.27 -14.55
N GLY A 172 9.37 -22.05 -14.01
CA GLY A 172 8.21 -21.15 -13.90
C GLY A 172 7.11 -21.64 -12.94
N LEU A 173 7.35 -22.68 -12.20
CA LEU A 173 6.38 -23.34 -11.30
C LEU A 173 6.82 -23.36 -9.85
N SER A 174 8.13 -23.55 -9.63
CA SER A 174 8.73 -23.65 -8.29
C SER A 174 9.02 -22.28 -7.71
N ASN A 175 8.94 -22.19 -6.40
CA ASN A 175 9.29 -20.98 -5.67
C ASN A 175 10.81 -20.89 -5.43
N PRO A 176 11.38 -19.68 -5.38
CA PRO A 176 12.77 -19.47 -4.98
C PRO A 176 13.01 -19.88 -3.54
N ALA A 177 14.26 -20.11 -3.19
CA ALA A 177 14.66 -20.44 -1.81
C ALA A 177 14.25 -19.31 -0.85
N GLY A 178 13.72 -19.67 0.31
CA GLY A 178 13.26 -18.73 1.33
C GLY A 178 11.89 -18.12 1.05
N ALA A 179 11.20 -18.52 -0.02
CA ALA A 179 9.83 -18.09 -0.26
C ALA A 179 8.87 -18.70 0.75
N GLU A 180 8.00 -17.89 1.33
CA GLU A 180 6.98 -18.30 2.28
C GLU A 180 5.62 -17.64 2.02
N PRO A 181 4.51 -18.31 2.34
CA PRO A 181 3.18 -17.72 2.22
C PRO A 181 2.89 -16.80 3.40
N LEU A 182 2.30 -15.64 3.12
CA LEU A 182 1.67 -14.81 4.15
C LEU A 182 0.36 -15.48 4.59
N CYS A 183 0.37 -16.02 5.81
CA CYS A 183 -0.78 -16.68 6.41
C CYS A 183 -1.45 -15.72 7.40
N VAL A 184 -2.62 -15.18 7.05
CA VAL A 184 -3.35 -14.20 7.85
C VAL A 184 -4.86 -14.50 7.87
N LYS A 185 -5.52 -14.04 8.92
CA LYS A 185 -6.98 -14.15 9.09
C LYS A 185 -7.69 -12.99 8.41
N PRO A 186 -9.01 -13.12 8.12
CA PRO A 186 -9.83 -12.00 7.68
C PRO A 186 -9.74 -10.82 8.66
N GLY A 187 -9.68 -9.61 8.14
CA GLY A 187 -9.49 -8.39 8.92
C GLY A 187 -8.04 -8.00 9.19
N SER A 188 -7.08 -8.85 8.83
CA SER A 188 -5.67 -8.47 8.92
C SER A 188 -5.26 -7.52 7.79
N ALA A 189 -4.34 -6.60 8.09
CA ALA A 189 -3.63 -5.81 7.10
C ALA A 189 -2.15 -6.22 7.06
N VAL A 190 -1.54 -6.14 5.88
CA VAL A 190 -0.11 -6.41 5.70
C VAL A 190 0.52 -5.22 4.98
N LEU A 191 1.46 -4.54 5.65
CA LEU A 191 2.33 -3.57 5.02
C LEU A 191 3.43 -4.31 4.28
N ILE A 192 3.71 -3.91 3.04
CA ILE A 192 4.73 -4.51 2.18
C ILE A 192 5.59 -3.40 1.58
N ASP A 193 6.91 -3.48 1.78
CA ASP A 193 7.85 -2.64 1.03
C ASP A 193 7.75 -2.98 -0.46
N ARG A 194 7.64 -1.98 -1.34
CA ARG A 194 7.50 -2.19 -2.78
C ARG A 194 8.62 -3.04 -3.38
N ARG A 195 9.78 -3.07 -2.73
CA ARG A 195 10.99 -3.77 -3.17
C ARG A 195 11.04 -5.24 -2.75
N ILE A 196 10.13 -5.71 -1.88
CA ILE A 196 10.12 -7.11 -1.51
C ILE A 196 9.75 -7.96 -2.73
N TRP A 197 10.50 -9.02 -2.98
CA TRP A 197 10.14 -9.98 -4.00
C TRP A 197 8.93 -10.77 -3.54
N HIS A 198 7.88 -10.72 -4.34
CA HIS A 198 6.61 -11.36 -4.00
C HIS A 198 5.94 -11.95 -5.23
N SER A 199 5.03 -12.87 -4.96
CA SER A 199 4.19 -13.54 -5.94
C SER A 199 2.87 -13.89 -5.29
N ARG A 200 2.09 -14.75 -5.93
CA ARG A 200 0.87 -15.33 -5.38
C ARG A 200 0.93 -16.84 -5.55
N SER A 201 0.46 -17.61 -4.54
CA SER A 201 0.24 -19.04 -4.68
C SER A 201 -1.02 -19.33 -5.48
N ARG A 202 -1.10 -20.56 -6.02
CA ARG A 202 -2.36 -21.12 -6.51
C ARG A 202 -3.38 -21.16 -5.37
N ASN A 203 -4.66 -21.00 -5.68
CA ASN A 203 -5.73 -21.18 -4.72
C ASN A 203 -6.34 -22.58 -4.86
N ASP A 204 -5.84 -23.50 -4.06
CA ASP A 204 -6.27 -24.91 -4.03
C ASP A 204 -7.36 -25.17 -2.96
N SER A 205 -7.86 -24.10 -2.31
CA SER A 205 -8.92 -24.16 -1.31
C SER A 205 -10.31 -24.01 -1.94
N ASP A 206 -11.33 -24.07 -1.10
CA ASP A 206 -12.72 -23.77 -1.43
C ASP A 206 -13.13 -22.32 -1.17
N ILE A 207 -12.18 -21.47 -0.75
CA ILE A 207 -12.41 -20.07 -0.37
C ILE A 207 -11.99 -19.14 -1.49
N THR A 208 -12.86 -18.25 -1.94
CA THR A 208 -12.45 -17.14 -2.82
C THR A 208 -11.64 -16.13 -2.04
N ARG A 209 -10.35 -15.97 -2.42
CA ARG A 209 -9.48 -14.97 -1.84
C ARG A 209 -9.88 -13.57 -2.28
N LYS A 210 -10.02 -12.63 -1.32
CA LYS A 210 -10.36 -11.23 -1.55
C LYS A 210 -9.39 -10.34 -0.79
N VAL A 211 -8.70 -9.44 -1.49
CA VAL A 211 -7.74 -8.50 -0.90
C VAL A 211 -7.89 -7.14 -1.55
N VAL A 212 -8.02 -6.10 -0.74
CA VAL A 212 -7.92 -4.71 -1.19
C VAL A 212 -6.50 -4.22 -0.95
N TRP A 213 -5.89 -3.67 -1.99
CA TRP A 213 -4.54 -3.14 -1.95
C TRP A 213 -4.55 -1.62 -2.08
N LEU A 214 -3.95 -0.94 -1.12
CA LEU A 214 -3.70 0.49 -1.18
C LEU A 214 -2.20 0.75 -1.25
N GLY A 215 -1.77 1.50 -2.26
CA GLY A 215 -0.39 1.92 -2.44
C GLY A 215 -0.19 3.35 -1.95
N TYR A 216 0.83 3.57 -1.10
CA TYR A 216 1.22 4.90 -0.63
C TYR A 216 2.60 5.22 -1.15
N SER A 217 2.78 6.45 -1.65
CA SER A 217 4.06 6.93 -2.13
C SER A 217 4.27 8.39 -1.75
N TYR A 218 5.48 8.88 -1.99
CA TYR A 218 5.74 10.31 -1.92
C TYR A 218 4.91 11.08 -2.94
N ARG A 219 4.40 12.26 -2.58
CA ARG A 219 3.54 13.09 -3.43
C ARG A 219 4.16 13.54 -4.75
N TRP A 220 5.49 13.49 -4.87
CA TRP A 220 6.20 13.79 -6.11
C TRP A 220 6.28 12.61 -7.09
N LEU A 221 5.95 11.39 -6.67
CA LEU A 221 5.85 10.22 -7.55
C LEU A 221 4.50 10.26 -8.27
N LYS A 222 4.52 10.06 -9.60
CA LYS A 222 3.28 10.03 -10.40
C LYS A 222 2.38 8.86 -9.97
N PRO A 223 1.04 9.03 -10.01
CA PRO A 223 0.10 7.92 -9.74
C PRO A 223 0.36 6.72 -10.64
N LYS A 224 0.10 5.52 -10.10
CA LYS A 224 0.22 4.25 -10.81
C LYS A 224 -1.10 3.87 -11.52
N ASP A 225 -2.22 4.42 -11.07
CA ASP A 225 -3.54 4.28 -11.70
C ASP A 225 -4.13 5.64 -12.08
N ASP A 226 -5.37 5.66 -12.59
CA ASP A 226 -6.00 6.87 -13.11
C ASP A 226 -6.45 7.86 -12.01
N MET A 227 -6.44 7.46 -10.73
CA MET A 227 -6.81 8.28 -9.57
C MET A 227 -8.11 9.08 -9.79
N THR A 228 -9.18 8.41 -10.21
CA THR A 228 -10.48 9.04 -10.50
C THR A 228 -11.25 9.43 -9.22
N VAL A 229 -10.60 10.14 -8.33
CA VAL A 229 -11.10 10.49 -6.98
C VAL A 229 -11.37 11.98 -6.80
N SER A 230 -11.24 12.81 -7.84
CA SER A 230 -11.41 14.26 -7.75
C SER A 230 -12.76 14.69 -7.21
N HIS A 231 -13.82 13.94 -7.50
CA HIS A 231 -15.18 14.19 -7.01
C HIS A 231 -15.36 13.92 -5.51
N LEU A 232 -14.40 13.24 -4.87
CA LEU A 232 -14.41 12.93 -3.43
C LEU A 232 -13.74 14.03 -2.59
N LEU A 233 -12.98 14.95 -3.22
CA LEU A 233 -12.15 15.94 -2.52
C LEU A 233 -12.97 16.94 -1.71
N ASP A 234 -14.11 17.38 -2.24
CA ASP A 234 -14.95 18.40 -1.60
C ASP A 234 -15.57 17.92 -0.27
N ALA A 235 -15.75 16.62 -0.11
CA ALA A 235 -16.31 16.00 1.09
C ALA A 235 -15.23 15.46 2.05
N ALA A 236 -13.96 15.44 1.62
CA ALA A 236 -12.85 14.87 2.39
C ALA A 236 -12.35 15.88 3.45
N ASP A 237 -11.99 15.36 4.63
CA ASP A 237 -11.19 16.15 5.57
C ASP A 237 -9.81 16.48 4.97
N PRO A 238 -9.08 17.50 5.49
CA PRO A 238 -7.85 17.95 4.87
C PRO A 238 -6.78 16.87 4.70
N ILE A 239 -6.64 15.93 5.65
CA ILE A 239 -5.66 14.85 5.57
C ILE A 239 -6.08 13.82 4.52
N ARG A 240 -7.35 13.41 4.51
CA ARG A 240 -7.91 12.53 3.48
C ARG A 240 -7.79 13.18 2.10
N ALA A 241 -8.06 14.47 1.98
CA ALA A 241 -7.87 15.20 0.73
C ALA A 241 -6.41 15.16 0.24
N GLN A 242 -5.43 15.34 1.14
CA GLN A 242 -4.00 15.13 0.81
C GLN A 242 -3.74 13.71 0.29
N LEU A 243 -4.31 12.69 0.96
CA LEU A 243 -4.14 11.30 0.56
C LEU A 243 -4.79 10.98 -0.80
N LEU A 244 -5.81 11.70 -1.17
CA LEU A 244 -6.47 11.63 -2.48
C LEU A 244 -5.80 12.51 -3.55
N GLY A 245 -4.64 13.08 -3.26
CA GLY A 245 -3.85 13.83 -4.23
C GLY A 245 -4.18 15.33 -4.32
N ALA A 246 -4.96 15.88 -3.39
CA ALA A 246 -5.20 17.32 -3.35
C ALA A 246 -3.90 18.11 -3.07
N GLY A 247 -3.91 19.38 -3.45
CA GLY A 247 -2.82 20.31 -3.26
C GLY A 247 -2.27 20.85 -4.58
N SER A 248 -1.42 21.86 -4.50
CA SER A 248 -0.84 22.49 -5.68
C SER A 248 0.30 21.69 -6.28
N ALA A 249 0.50 21.78 -7.60
CA ALA A 249 1.66 21.18 -8.26
C ALA A 249 2.99 21.69 -7.70
N ASN A 250 3.04 22.96 -7.24
CA ASN A 250 4.21 23.52 -6.56
C ASN A 250 4.48 22.88 -5.20
N GLY A 251 3.45 22.39 -4.50
CA GLY A 251 3.54 21.67 -3.25
C GLY A 251 4.30 20.36 -3.33
N VAL A 252 4.54 19.82 -4.53
CA VAL A 252 5.39 18.65 -4.75
C VAL A 252 6.85 18.95 -4.45
N TYR A 253 7.33 20.13 -4.81
CA TYR A 253 8.73 20.52 -4.64
C TYR A 253 9.01 21.25 -3.33
N ASP A 254 8.10 22.10 -2.90
CA ASP A 254 8.23 22.90 -1.68
C ASP A 254 6.83 23.09 -1.06
N PRO A 255 6.31 22.04 -0.38
CA PRO A 255 4.94 22.04 0.10
C PRO A 255 4.74 23.09 1.20
N VAL A 256 3.71 23.91 1.01
CA VAL A 256 3.17 24.75 2.09
C VAL A 256 2.30 23.92 3.03
N ASP A 257 2.04 24.38 4.25
CA ASP A 257 1.29 23.61 5.26
C ASP A 257 -0.12 23.24 4.78
N ALA A 258 -0.76 24.10 3.99
CA ALA A 258 -2.08 23.81 3.40
C ALA A 258 -2.07 22.62 2.41
N ASP A 259 -0.93 22.34 1.77
CA ASP A 259 -0.78 21.21 0.84
C ASP A 259 -0.45 19.89 1.56
N VAL A 260 -0.01 19.96 2.81
CA VAL A 260 0.43 18.80 3.62
C VAL A 260 -0.12 18.87 5.05
N PRO A 261 -1.44 18.89 5.22
CA PRO A 261 -2.08 18.99 6.53
C PRO A 261 -1.69 17.87 7.49
N LEU A 262 -1.28 16.69 6.99
CA LEU A 262 -0.73 15.61 7.82
C LEU A 262 0.52 16.07 8.59
N ARG A 263 1.39 16.90 7.97
CA ARG A 263 2.58 17.44 8.65
C ARG A 263 2.19 18.29 9.87
N GLY A 264 1.25 19.21 9.68
CA GLY A 264 0.75 20.04 10.76
C GLY A 264 0.12 19.22 11.88
N TRP A 265 -0.77 18.31 11.50
CA TRP A 265 -1.42 17.43 12.47
C TRP A 265 -0.44 16.60 13.29
N LEU A 266 0.58 16.01 12.65
CA LEU A 266 1.65 15.24 13.33
C LEU A 266 2.46 16.14 14.27
N THR A 267 2.78 17.37 13.86
CA THR A 267 3.51 18.33 14.70
C THR A 267 2.72 18.66 15.97
N ASP A 268 1.41 18.79 15.86
CA ASP A 268 0.55 19.18 16.98
C ASP A 268 0.22 18.02 17.93
N ASN A 269 0.20 16.78 17.44
CA ASN A 269 -0.32 15.63 18.18
C ASN A 269 0.70 14.53 18.46
N HIS A 270 1.81 14.47 17.73
CA HIS A 270 2.79 13.39 17.84
C HIS A 270 4.11 13.90 18.47
N PRO A 271 4.69 13.22 19.49
CA PRO A 271 5.96 13.61 20.07
C PRO A 271 7.10 13.68 19.06
N VAL A 272 8.00 14.62 19.25
CA VAL A 272 9.07 15.02 18.31
C VAL A 272 10.07 13.90 17.96
N ASP A 273 10.18 12.85 18.77
CA ASP A 273 11.15 11.76 18.59
C ASP A 273 10.61 10.56 17.81
N ALA A 274 9.46 10.70 17.18
CA ALA A 274 8.83 9.61 16.46
C ALA A 274 9.48 9.36 15.09
N ALA A 275 9.33 8.13 14.59
CA ALA A 275 9.93 7.66 13.32
C ALA A 275 9.59 8.52 12.09
N TRP A 276 8.42 9.22 12.08
CA TRP A 276 8.05 10.13 11.01
C TRP A 276 9.01 11.32 10.85
N THR A 277 9.76 11.70 11.90
CA THR A 277 10.77 12.77 11.85
C THR A 277 11.99 12.38 11.01
N LYS A 278 12.15 11.11 10.62
CA LYS A 278 13.21 10.67 9.72
C LYS A 278 13.28 11.51 8.43
N HIS A 279 12.13 12.00 7.97
CA HIS A 279 12.00 12.84 6.78
C HIS A 279 11.78 14.33 7.10
N ALA A 280 11.66 14.67 8.38
CA ALA A 280 11.51 16.07 8.83
C ALA A 280 12.85 16.79 9.01
N ARG A 281 14.01 16.14 8.74
CA ARG A 281 15.30 16.81 8.80
C ARG A 281 15.28 17.97 7.80
N PRO A 282 15.46 19.23 8.26
CA PRO A 282 15.68 20.33 7.33
C PRO A 282 16.85 19.90 6.44
N GLN A 283 16.65 19.80 5.15
CA GLN A 283 17.79 19.80 4.26
C GLN A 283 18.53 21.09 4.56
N SER A 284 19.77 21.00 4.99
CA SER A 284 20.66 22.15 5.13
C SER A 284 20.89 22.73 3.72
N ARG A 285 19.93 23.52 3.25
CA ARG A 285 20.13 24.30 2.03
C ARG A 285 21.17 25.37 2.35
N PRO A 286 22.20 25.54 1.51
CA PRO A 286 23.11 26.66 1.67
C PRO A 286 22.29 27.96 1.77
N PRO A 287 22.67 28.92 2.61
CA PRO A 287 21.96 30.20 2.78
C PRO A 287 21.66 30.95 1.46
N SER A 288 22.47 30.73 0.42
CA SER A 288 22.32 31.30 -0.92
C SER A 288 21.12 30.75 -1.72
N MET A 289 20.47 29.66 -1.27
CA MET A 289 19.29 29.08 -1.93
C MET A 289 17.96 29.43 -1.24
N VAL A 290 17.98 30.23 -0.19
CA VAL A 290 16.73 30.80 0.35
C VAL A 290 16.23 31.84 -0.67
N ARG A 291 15.29 31.46 -1.52
CA ARG A 291 14.62 32.40 -2.43
C ARG A 291 13.97 33.47 -1.57
N GLY A 292 14.42 34.73 -1.73
CA GLY A 292 13.73 35.85 -1.15
C GLY A 292 12.23 35.83 -1.54
N ASN A 293 11.35 36.02 -0.57
CA ASN A 293 9.94 36.15 -0.80
C ASN A 293 9.71 37.13 -1.97
N ASN A 294 9.24 36.64 -3.09
CA ASN A 294 8.67 37.48 -4.13
C ASN A 294 7.29 37.98 -3.64
N ALA A 295 7.30 38.81 -2.61
CA ALA A 295 6.22 39.75 -2.31
C ALA A 295 6.28 40.83 -3.37
N GLY A 296 5.44 40.74 -4.41
CA GLY A 296 5.25 41.79 -5.38
C GLY A 296 5.38 41.37 -6.85
N ARG A 297 4.38 40.67 -7.36
CA ARG A 297 3.93 40.85 -8.74
C ARG A 297 2.40 40.83 -8.72
N GLN A 298 1.87 42.06 -8.80
CA GLN A 298 0.50 42.35 -9.22
C GLN A 298 0.23 41.80 -10.63
#